data_f5db6977dc6d8dd3671f24164d9f0763
#
_entry.id   f5db6977dc6d8dd3671f24164d9f0763
#
_cell.length_a   1.000
_cell.length_b   1.000
_cell.length_c   1.000
_cell.angle_alpha   90.00
_cell.angle_beta   90.00
_cell.angle_gamma   90.00
#
_symmetry.space_group_name_H-M   'P 1'
#
loop_
_entity.id
_entity.type
_entity.pdbx_description
1 polymer ?
#
loop_
_entity_poly.entity_id
_entity_poly.type
_entity_poly.pdbx_seq_one_letter_code
_entity_poly.pdbx_strand_id
1 'polypeptide(L)'
;MGTRYKFQYSTFPCPANAAFPNGHTAKRPALNLDLVSADNKRLSCFAIIDSGADHCTFPLSFATQLGFDPLKMKGSAAAGLGGISNTLYWPVRLEFPGGALQLDVYAGFSASMDAIGAGFGLLGQCGFFDRVNISFNQRDGTFIVEVDQAA
;
A
#
# COMPACT_ATOMS: atom_id res chain seq x y z
N MET A 1 22.84 -9.01 -9.56
CA MET A 1 22.78 -8.12 -8.40
C MET A 1 21.60 -7.19 -8.50
N GLY A 2 20.84 -7.04 -7.46
CA GLY A 2 19.68 -6.17 -7.45
C GLY A 2 20.05 -4.72 -7.17
N THR A 3 19.16 -3.81 -7.53
CA THR A 3 19.27 -2.40 -7.14
C THR A 3 18.64 -2.22 -5.78
N ARG A 4 19.30 -1.48 -4.89
CA ARG A 4 18.88 -1.27 -3.50
C ARG A 4 18.52 0.19 -3.31
N TYR A 5 17.32 0.40 -2.73
CA TYR A 5 16.82 1.73 -2.40
C TYR A 5 16.60 1.81 -0.90
N LYS A 6 17.22 2.80 -0.25
CA LYS A 6 17.09 3.02 1.19
C LYS A 6 16.11 4.15 1.44
N PHE A 7 15.16 3.90 2.35
CA PHE A 7 14.13 4.86 2.73
C PHE A 7 14.10 5.04 4.25
N GLN A 8 13.59 6.18 4.68
CA GLN A 8 13.30 6.42 6.08
C GLN A 8 11.84 6.09 6.37
N TYR A 9 11.56 5.61 7.58
CA TYR A 9 10.21 5.45 8.07
C TYR A 9 9.52 6.81 8.14
N SER A 10 8.21 6.80 7.87
CA SER A 10 7.36 7.97 8.08
C SER A 10 6.81 7.97 9.51
N THR A 11 6.62 9.17 10.05
CA THR A 11 6.07 9.36 11.39
C THR A 11 4.58 9.70 11.30
N PHE A 12 3.79 9.04 12.15
CA PHE A 12 2.35 9.24 12.21
C PHE A 12 1.96 9.58 13.63
N PRO A 13 1.26 10.71 13.86
CA PRO A 13 0.72 11.01 15.18
C PRO A 13 -0.42 10.04 15.49
N CYS A 14 -0.40 9.49 16.69
CA CYS A 14 -1.44 8.59 17.17
C CYS A 14 -2.18 9.25 18.33
N PRO A 15 -3.52 9.24 18.34
CA PRO A 15 -4.29 9.88 19.39
C PRO A 15 -4.10 9.19 20.75
N ALA A 16 -4.45 9.90 21.81
CA ALA A 16 -4.39 9.38 23.15
C ALA A 16 -5.31 8.15 23.31
N ASN A 17 -4.84 7.18 24.08
CA ASN A 17 -5.60 5.99 24.42
C ASN A 17 -5.15 5.52 25.83
N ALA A 18 -5.68 4.39 26.28
CA ALA A 18 -5.39 3.88 27.63
C ALA A 18 -3.90 3.56 27.84
N ALA A 19 -3.20 3.09 26.79
CA ALA A 19 -1.77 2.77 26.86
C ALA A 19 -0.89 4.02 26.74
N PHE A 20 -1.37 5.03 26.01
CA PHE A 20 -0.65 6.27 25.75
C PHE A 20 -1.56 7.47 26.01
N PRO A 21 -1.72 7.86 27.30
CA PRO A 21 -2.70 8.89 27.66
C PRO A 21 -2.46 10.27 27.03
N ASN A 22 -1.22 10.55 26.66
CA ASN A 22 -0.84 11.81 26.00
C ASN A 22 -0.66 11.68 24.49
N GLY A 23 -1.09 10.55 23.93
CA GLY A 23 -0.80 10.21 22.55
C GLY A 23 0.63 9.70 22.36
N HIS A 24 0.97 9.33 21.15
CA HIS A 24 2.32 8.91 20.78
C HIS A 24 2.56 9.09 19.28
N THR A 25 3.80 8.93 18.87
CA THR A 25 4.18 8.95 17.46
C THR A 25 4.58 7.55 17.03
N ALA A 26 3.95 7.03 16.00
CA ALA A 26 4.33 5.77 15.40
C ALA A 26 5.24 6.01 14.18
N LYS A 27 6.27 5.18 14.04
CA LYS A 27 7.13 5.15 12.85
C LYS A 27 6.75 3.93 12.03
N ARG A 28 6.47 4.12 10.74
CA ARG A 28 6.04 3.05 9.85
C ARG A 28 6.74 3.12 8.50
N PRO A 29 7.07 1.96 7.90
CA PRO A 29 7.63 1.95 6.56
C PRO A 29 6.53 2.28 5.55
N ALA A 30 6.65 3.43 4.90
CA ALA A 30 5.69 3.89 3.90
C ALA A 30 6.43 4.41 2.67
N LEU A 31 5.84 4.21 1.52
CA LEU A 31 6.35 4.67 0.23
C LEU A 31 5.33 5.56 -0.45
N ASN A 32 5.80 6.65 -1.05
CA ASN A 32 5.00 7.41 -2.00
C ASN A 32 4.97 6.67 -3.33
N LEU A 33 3.84 6.67 -3.99
CA LEU A 33 3.67 6.04 -5.29
C LEU A 33 2.53 6.68 -6.06
N ASP A 34 2.49 6.41 -7.36
CA ASP A 34 1.35 6.70 -8.21
C ASP A 34 0.63 5.40 -8.54
N LEU A 35 -0.68 5.41 -8.45
CA LEU A 35 -1.54 4.42 -9.07
C LEU A 35 -1.85 4.89 -10.48
N VAL A 36 -1.61 4.03 -11.46
CA VAL A 36 -1.77 4.39 -12.88
C VAL A 36 -2.71 3.40 -13.53
N SER A 37 -3.79 3.93 -14.11
CA SER A 37 -4.78 3.12 -14.85
C SER A 37 -4.27 2.77 -16.24
N ALA A 38 -4.97 1.83 -16.92
CA ALA A 38 -4.63 1.42 -18.28
C ALA A 38 -4.71 2.58 -19.28
N ASP A 39 -5.56 3.58 -19.04
CA ASP A 39 -5.67 4.79 -19.85
C ASP A 39 -4.82 5.96 -19.32
N ASN A 40 -3.83 5.67 -18.49
CA ASN A 40 -2.84 6.60 -17.94
C ASN A 40 -3.39 7.69 -17.01
N LYS A 41 -4.53 7.46 -16.39
CA LYS A 41 -4.96 8.30 -15.26
C LYS A 41 -4.08 7.98 -14.05
N ARG A 42 -3.68 9.01 -13.31
CA ARG A 42 -2.75 8.89 -12.19
C ARG A 42 -3.36 9.41 -10.91
N LEU A 43 -3.06 8.74 -9.82
CA LEU A 43 -3.39 9.17 -8.46
C LEU A 43 -2.16 9.01 -7.59
N SER A 44 -1.63 10.11 -7.08
CA SER A 44 -0.51 10.08 -6.14
C SER A 44 -1.02 9.80 -4.74
N CYS A 45 -0.38 8.87 -4.07
CA CYS A 45 -0.73 8.47 -2.72
C CYS A 45 0.50 7.93 -1.99
N PHE A 46 0.33 7.53 -0.74
CA PHE A 46 1.33 6.73 -0.05
C PHE A 46 0.71 5.42 0.41
N ALA A 47 1.55 4.44 0.65
CA ALA A 47 1.11 3.14 1.15
C ALA A 47 2.09 2.62 2.19
N ILE A 48 1.55 1.96 3.20
CA ILE A 48 2.35 1.31 4.24
C ILE A 48 2.74 -0.07 3.76
N ILE A 49 3.99 -0.44 3.97
CA ILE A 49 4.50 -1.78 3.67
C ILE A 49 4.04 -2.72 4.78
N ASP A 50 3.18 -3.66 4.45
CA ASP A 50 2.51 -4.54 5.41
C ASP A 50 2.58 -5.99 4.97
N SER A 51 3.50 -6.75 5.56
CA SER A 51 3.65 -8.18 5.29
C SER A 51 2.45 -9.02 5.77
N GLY A 52 1.61 -8.46 6.64
CA GLY A 52 0.39 -9.10 7.10
C GLY A 52 -0.79 -8.94 6.15
N ALA A 53 -0.69 -8.11 5.13
CA ALA A 53 -1.71 -7.96 4.10
C ALA A 53 -1.44 -8.95 2.96
N ASP A 54 -2.46 -9.72 2.57
CA ASP A 54 -2.31 -10.71 1.50
C ASP A 54 -2.15 -10.06 0.12
N HIS A 55 -2.75 -8.90 -0.09
CA HIS A 55 -2.76 -8.17 -1.36
C HIS A 55 -2.39 -6.72 -1.16
N CYS A 56 -1.99 -6.05 -2.23
CA CYS A 56 -1.97 -4.59 -2.25
C CYS A 56 -3.40 -4.08 -2.22
N THR A 57 -3.72 -3.22 -1.25
CA THR A 57 -5.09 -2.78 -1.01
C THR A 57 -5.13 -1.28 -0.79
N PHE A 58 -6.12 -0.64 -1.39
CA PHE A 58 -6.30 0.82 -1.34
C PHE A 58 -7.75 1.15 -0.99
N PRO A 59 -8.04 2.37 -0.50
CA PRO A 59 -9.42 2.81 -0.33
C PRO A 59 -10.19 2.74 -1.65
N LEU A 60 -11.46 2.36 -1.59
CA LEU A 60 -12.31 2.27 -2.78
C LEU A 60 -12.44 3.62 -3.49
N SER A 61 -12.40 4.72 -2.75
CA SER A 61 -12.41 6.08 -3.32
C SER A 61 -11.27 6.33 -4.31
N PHE A 62 -10.13 5.63 -4.16
CA PHE A 62 -9.02 5.73 -5.11
C PHE A 62 -9.41 5.14 -6.48
N ALA A 63 -10.16 4.03 -6.46
CA ALA A 63 -10.67 3.45 -7.71
C ALA A 63 -11.62 4.41 -8.43
N THR A 64 -12.50 5.07 -7.67
CA THR A 64 -13.41 6.07 -8.24
C THR A 64 -12.64 7.24 -8.85
N GLN A 65 -11.61 7.74 -8.18
CA GLN A 65 -10.78 8.83 -8.69
C GLN A 65 -10.01 8.43 -9.96
N LEU A 66 -9.65 7.16 -10.09
CA LEU A 66 -9.01 6.63 -11.29
C LEU A 66 -10.01 6.32 -12.42
N GLY A 67 -11.30 6.51 -12.18
CA GLY A 67 -12.33 6.27 -13.17
C GLY A 67 -12.69 4.80 -13.34
N PHE A 68 -12.35 3.93 -12.40
CA PHE A 68 -12.73 2.53 -12.44
C PHE A 68 -14.22 2.38 -12.13
N ASP A 69 -14.88 1.52 -12.89
CA ASP A 69 -16.31 1.22 -12.72
C ASP A 69 -16.46 0.06 -11.73
N PRO A 70 -17.01 0.30 -10.53
CA PRO A 70 -17.19 -0.76 -9.53
C PRO A 70 -18.01 -1.95 -10.02
N LEU A 71 -18.92 -1.72 -10.98
CA LEU A 71 -19.75 -2.79 -11.55
C LEU A 71 -18.93 -3.77 -12.41
N LYS A 72 -17.78 -3.36 -12.92
CA LYS A 72 -16.88 -4.20 -13.70
C LYS A 72 -15.79 -4.86 -12.85
N MET A 73 -15.60 -4.40 -11.61
CA MET A 73 -14.57 -4.92 -10.73
C MET A 73 -15.01 -6.24 -10.09
N LYS A 74 -14.06 -7.11 -9.82
CA LYS A 74 -14.34 -8.41 -9.23
C LYS A 74 -14.35 -8.31 -7.71
N GLY A 75 -15.45 -8.74 -7.09
CA GLY A 75 -15.59 -8.73 -5.64
C GLY A 75 -15.10 -10.00 -4.99
N SER A 76 -14.54 -9.86 -3.81
CA SER A 76 -14.12 -10.96 -2.96
C SER A 76 -14.26 -10.54 -1.50
N ALA A 77 -14.65 -11.49 -0.63
CA ALA A 77 -14.62 -11.26 0.81
C ALA A 77 -13.20 -11.47 1.31
N ALA A 78 -12.70 -10.51 2.10
CA ALA A 78 -11.41 -10.61 2.78
C ALA A 78 -11.64 -10.65 4.28
N ALA A 79 -11.00 -11.60 4.97
CA ALA A 79 -11.07 -11.73 6.41
C ALA A 79 -9.77 -11.20 7.04
N GLY A 80 -9.90 -10.50 8.15
CA GLY A 80 -8.76 -9.97 8.91
C GLY A 80 -9.13 -9.80 10.38
N LEU A 81 -8.23 -9.21 11.16
CA LEU A 81 -8.45 -9.00 12.60
C LEU A 81 -9.67 -8.09 12.87
N GLY A 82 -10.00 -7.21 11.94
CA GLY A 82 -11.16 -6.31 12.04
C GLY A 82 -12.48 -6.91 11.56
N GLY A 83 -12.51 -8.19 11.15
CA GLY A 83 -13.68 -8.89 10.63
C GLY A 83 -13.59 -9.19 9.15
N ILE A 84 -14.73 -9.36 8.49
CA ILE A 84 -14.82 -9.66 7.06
C ILE A 84 -15.20 -8.38 6.34
N SER A 85 -14.45 -8.03 5.29
CA SER A 85 -14.77 -6.92 4.41
C SER A 85 -14.88 -7.38 2.97
N ASN A 86 -15.74 -6.72 2.19
CA ASN A 86 -15.81 -6.93 0.76
C ASN A 86 -14.80 -6.00 0.08
N THR A 87 -14.00 -6.57 -0.80
CA THR A 87 -12.98 -5.86 -1.54
C THR A 87 -13.22 -6.07 -3.03
N LEU A 88 -13.12 -5.01 -3.79
CA LEU A 88 -13.22 -5.06 -5.25
C LEU A 88 -11.81 -5.04 -5.84
N TYR A 89 -11.54 -5.92 -6.80
CA TYR A 89 -10.21 -6.07 -7.39
C TYR A 89 -10.20 -5.57 -8.83
N TRP A 90 -9.11 -4.88 -9.18
CA TRP A 90 -8.90 -4.38 -10.55
C TRP A 90 -7.42 -4.22 -10.85
N PRO A 91 -6.99 -4.45 -12.09
CA PRO A 91 -5.59 -4.24 -12.46
C PRO A 91 -5.20 -2.77 -12.39
N VAL A 92 -4.04 -2.49 -11.83
CA VAL A 92 -3.48 -1.15 -11.75
C VAL A 92 -1.95 -1.27 -11.79
N ARG A 93 -1.26 -0.24 -12.30
CA ARG A 93 0.19 -0.15 -12.21
C ARG A 93 0.56 0.70 -11.02
N LEU A 94 1.50 0.21 -10.23
CA LEU A 94 2.16 0.97 -9.18
C LEU A 94 3.45 1.54 -9.73
N GLU A 95 3.60 2.86 -9.73
CA GLU A 95 4.84 3.53 -10.14
C GLU A 95 5.45 4.23 -8.93
N PHE A 96 6.70 3.90 -8.62
CA PHE A 96 7.41 4.47 -7.48
C PHE A 96 8.28 5.62 -7.95
N PRO A 97 8.59 6.60 -7.04
CA PRO A 97 9.33 7.81 -7.42
C PRO A 97 10.65 7.50 -8.10
N GLY A 98 11.01 8.34 -9.09
CA GLY A 98 12.24 8.19 -9.84
C GLY A 98 12.18 7.17 -10.96
N GLY A 99 11.02 6.56 -11.22
CA GLY A 99 10.87 5.56 -12.28
C GLY A 99 11.63 4.26 -12.01
N ALA A 100 12.10 4.08 -10.79
CA ALA A 100 12.97 2.98 -10.42
C ALA A 100 12.25 1.63 -10.39
N LEU A 101 10.95 1.66 -10.10
CA LEU A 101 10.18 0.44 -9.96
C LEU A 101 8.75 0.69 -10.47
N GLN A 102 8.30 -0.19 -11.35
CA GLN A 102 6.92 -0.23 -11.83
C GLN A 102 6.40 -1.65 -11.68
N LEU A 103 5.26 -1.82 -11.05
CA LEU A 103 4.65 -3.11 -10.80
C LEU A 103 3.22 -3.13 -11.32
N ASP A 104 2.91 -4.07 -12.21
CA ASP A 104 1.53 -4.35 -12.59
C ASP A 104 0.95 -5.31 -11.57
N VAL A 105 -0.11 -4.88 -10.89
CA VAL A 105 -0.72 -5.65 -9.81
C VAL A 105 -2.23 -5.74 -9.98
N TYR A 106 -2.80 -6.76 -9.37
CA TYR A 106 -4.23 -6.90 -9.23
C TYR A 106 -4.60 -6.43 -7.83
N ALA A 107 -4.86 -5.13 -7.71
CA ALA A 107 -5.05 -4.49 -6.40
C ALA A 107 -6.47 -4.64 -5.90
N GLY A 108 -6.62 -4.71 -4.58
CA GLY A 108 -7.90 -4.63 -3.89
C GLY A 108 -8.24 -3.18 -3.57
N PHE A 109 -9.52 -2.87 -3.66
CA PHE A 109 -10.07 -1.55 -3.31
C PHE A 109 -11.18 -1.77 -2.30
N SER A 110 -11.02 -1.22 -1.11
CA SER A 110 -11.86 -1.53 0.04
C SER A 110 -12.63 -0.32 0.54
N ALA A 111 -13.96 -0.45 0.62
CA ALA A 111 -14.81 0.57 1.24
C ALA A 111 -14.56 0.68 2.75
N SER A 112 -14.12 -0.39 3.39
CA SER A 112 -13.78 -0.36 4.82
C SER A 112 -12.63 0.58 5.12
N MET A 113 -11.66 0.71 4.22
CA MET A 113 -10.57 1.66 4.37
C MET A 113 -11.05 3.11 4.28
N ASP A 114 -12.04 3.40 3.43
CA ASP A 114 -12.68 4.72 3.41
C ASP A 114 -13.45 4.99 4.70
N ALA A 115 -14.15 4.00 5.21
CA ALA A 115 -14.95 4.14 6.42
C ALA A 115 -14.13 4.51 7.66
N ILE A 116 -12.90 4.02 7.75
CA ILE A 116 -11.98 4.37 8.85
C ILE A 116 -11.13 5.60 8.54
N GLY A 117 -11.32 6.24 7.40
CA GLY A 117 -10.56 7.42 6.98
C GLY A 117 -9.10 7.15 6.71
N ALA A 118 -8.75 5.96 6.23
CA ALA A 118 -7.36 5.55 6.07
C ALA A 118 -6.69 6.34 4.98
N GLY A 119 -7.03 7.06 4.15
CA GLY A 119 -6.38 7.90 3.15
C GLY A 119 -5.04 7.40 2.58
N PHE A 120 -4.70 6.13 2.78
CA PHE A 120 -3.46 5.51 2.32
C PHE A 120 -3.71 4.05 1.96
N GLY A 121 -2.78 3.45 1.21
CA GLY A 121 -2.86 2.04 0.84
C GLY A 121 -1.99 1.14 1.68
N LEU A 122 -2.09 -0.15 1.42
CA LEU A 122 -1.22 -1.20 1.96
C LEU A 122 -0.53 -1.91 0.82
N LEU A 123 0.78 -2.10 0.93
CA LEU A 123 1.56 -2.92 0.01
C LEU A 123 1.74 -4.29 0.66
N GLY A 124 1.08 -5.29 0.10
CA GLY A 124 0.99 -6.62 0.69
C GLY A 124 1.80 -7.68 -0.05
N GLN A 125 1.56 -8.93 0.32
CA GLN A 125 2.32 -10.07 -0.17
C GLN A 125 2.20 -10.24 -1.67
N CYS A 126 0.98 -10.36 -2.18
CA CYS A 126 0.75 -10.49 -3.62
C CYS A 126 0.85 -9.13 -4.30
N GLY A 127 1.77 -8.98 -5.21
CA GLY A 127 1.99 -7.77 -5.99
C GLY A 127 3.17 -6.93 -5.53
N PHE A 128 3.60 -7.02 -4.27
CA PHE A 128 4.74 -6.27 -3.78
C PHE A 128 5.82 -7.17 -3.18
N PHE A 129 5.54 -7.85 -2.07
CA PHE A 129 6.54 -8.71 -1.41
C PHE A 129 6.99 -9.89 -2.27
N ASP A 130 6.17 -10.36 -3.18
CA ASP A 130 6.55 -11.43 -4.11
C ASP A 130 7.45 -10.96 -5.25
N ARG A 131 7.73 -9.65 -5.34
CA ARG A 131 8.53 -9.05 -6.42
C ARG A 131 9.76 -8.29 -5.94
N VAL A 132 9.88 -8.02 -4.64
CA VAL A 132 11.00 -7.28 -4.07
C VAL A 132 11.45 -7.93 -2.78
N ASN A 133 12.70 -7.70 -2.41
CA ASN A 133 13.21 -8.08 -1.09
C ASN A 133 13.22 -6.84 -0.22
N ILE A 134 12.76 -6.97 1.03
CA ILE A 134 12.68 -5.84 1.95
C ILE A 134 13.38 -6.18 3.25
N SER A 135 14.22 -5.25 3.70
CA SER A 135 14.88 -5.34 4.99
C SER A 135 14.45 -4.16 5.85
N PHE A 136 13.94 -4.44 7.04
CA PHE A 136 13.49 -3.41 7.98
C PHE A 136 14.52 -3.24 9.09
N ASN A 137 14.77 -1.99 9.47
CA ASN A 137 15.53 -1.65 10.66
C ASN A 137 14.71 -0.68 11.50
N GLN A 138 13.90 -1.24 12.39
CA GLN A 138 13.00 -0.46 13.24
C GLN A 138 13.76 0.50 14.16
N ARG A 139 14.92 0.06 14.69
CA ARG A 139 15.73 0.87 15.58
C ARG A 139 16.18 2.16 14.92
N ASP A 140 16.69 2.07 13.71
CA ASP A 140 17.18 3.22 12.95
C ASP A 140 16.06 3.97 12.21
N GLY A 141 14.88 3.36 12.12
CA GLY A 141 13.76 3.94 11.37
C GLY A 141 14.01 3.98 9.87
N THR A 142 14.67 2.95 9.34
CA THR A 142 14.99 2.83 7.91
C THR A 142 14.57 1.47 7.37
N PHE A 143 14.36 1.40 6.06
CA PHE A 143 14.16 0.14 5.36
C PHE A 143 14.79 0.18 3.98
N ILE A 144 15.09 -1.00 3.44
CA ILE A 144 15.71 -1.15 2.14
C ILE A 144 14.79 -2.00 1.27
N VAL A 145 14.50 -1.50 0.08
CA VAL A 145 13.81 -2.25 -0.97
C VAL A 145 14.85 -2.65 -2.00
N GLU A 146 15.01 -3.95 -2.21
CA GLU A 146 15.92 -4.48 -3.21
C GLU A 146 15.10 -5.08 -4.34
N VAL A 147 15.38 -4.63 -5.54
CA VAL A 147 14.72 -5.07 -6.77
C VAL A 147 15.73 -5.84 -7.59
N ASP A 148 15.45 -7.11 -7.88
CA ASP A 148 16.29 -7.88 -8.75
C ASP A 148 16.18 -7.32 -10.16
N GLN A 149 17.32 -7.14 -10.79
CA GLN A 149 17.33 -6.77 -12.20
C GLN A 149 16.80 -7.95 -13.00
N ALA A 150 15.81 -7.68 -13.84
CA ALA A 150 15.33 -8.67 -14.78
C ALA A 150 16.52 -9.17 -15.62
N ALA A 151 16.63 -10.50 -15.64
CA ALA A 151 17.66 -11.13 -16.44
C ALA A 151 17.40 -10.92 -17.94
#